data_819eaf74b6f430f2ceb70257f5e6e65c
#
_entry.id   819eaf74b6f430f2ceb70257f5e6e65c
#
_cell.length_a   1.000
_cell.length_b   1.000
_cell.length_c   1.000
_cell.angle_alpha   90.00
_cell.angle_beta   90.00
_cell.angle_gamma   90.00
#
_symmetry.space_group_name_H-M   'P 1'
#
loop_
_entity.id
_entity.type
_entity.pdbx_description
1 polymer ?
#
loop_
_entity_poly.entity_id
_entity_poly.type
_entity_poly.pdbx_seq_one_letter_code
_entity_poly.pdbx_strand_id
1 'polypeptide(L)'
;MLNSAETRGNLKRAVILAGEENVLLTPLVKHMSILNLPVFNRPIIEHTMQCLAHNGITSVIIVGRKGGGVEIPAETFGDKGPPLKIEYFEPDVPCGTAGVLRELQFFLGDEDFLVLQGNTFVEYSAVEELVRFHLSRGSALTIGVSRLNSGSLETLTAGKDGLVEDITIIHASRDRRAAVKSEGIYVVNTRALSLVEGEGYFDIKEQLVPAMKKAALPVYMHRLDGLIRTIESVDDYYNFHRSRILEGHVPSGFKEVGANVWVGRDVAISPRSYLLGPAVIGDNCVVRDHAQVIGPVILGSDCFIDEGAIVRESILWKSTEVRGGASLFYCVAASNTDIKAGQSYNNKTLVGDITHGDANIVTSRDRTESVSGVTMARMEAVRSRAYLMTKRVMDLLLSTTALLLLSPLMLAIAIIIKLDSPGAILYRQKRCGKGGREFCMFKFRTMIKDAHKLQKKYMESKNVDGPVFKLDEDPRITRIGGFLRKTSLDELPQLMNVIRGDMSLVGPRPLVMGEMKFSQSWRDIRLKVKPGVTGLWQVEGRNTPYFHDWIRYDVAYVKEQSLTGDLKIILKTIKVVLKKIGAR
;
A
#
# COMPACT_ATOMS: atom_id res chain seq x y z
N MET A 1 -24.18 26.76 31.34
CA MET A 1 -23.50 25.53 31.73
C MET A 1 -24.47 24.38 31.46
N LEU A 2 -24.56 23.94 30.23
CA LEU A 2 -25.36 22.78 29.82
C LEU A 2 -24.51 21.52 30.00
N ASN A 3 -25.08 20.56 30.69
CA ASN A 3 -24.48 19.27 31.06
C ASN A 3 -23.74 18.61 29.89
N SER A 4 -22.42 18.65 29.94
CA SER A 4 -21.49 17.97 28.99
C SER A 4 -21.39 16.46 29.21
N ALA A 5 -22.28 15.85 29.99
CA ALA A 5 -22.21 14.43 30.37
C ALA A 5 -23.20 13.52 29.64
N GLU A 6 -24.17 14.05 28.90
CA GLU A 6 -25.23 13.21 28.32
C GLU A 6 -25.16 12.93 26.82
N THR A 7 -24.14 13.44 26.11
CA THR A 7 -23.96 13.18 24.66
C THR A 7 -22.64 12.46 24.31
N ARG A 8 -22.04 11.74 25.25
CA ARG A 8 -20.97 10.80 24.91
C ARG A 8 -21.61 9.57 24.28
N GLY A 9 -21.84 9.61 22.99
CA GLY A 9 -22.20 8.44 22.21
C GLY A 9 -21.12 7.37 22.43
N ASN A 10 -21.52 6.24 22.99
CA ASN A 10 -20.66 5.20 23.51
C ASN A 10 -20.10 4.29 22.42
N LEU A 11 -19.19 4.80 21.57
CA LEU A 11 -18.32 3.86 20.84
C LEU A 11 -17.40 3.19 21.84
N LYS A 12 -17.50 1.86 21.95
CA LYS A 12 -16.68 1.09 22.89
C LYS A 12 -15.58 0.28 22.21
N ARG A 13 -15.65 0.13 20.90
CA ARG A 13 -14.79 -0.78 20.14
C ARG A 13 -14.05 -0.06 19.03
N ALA A 14 -12.81 -0.48 18.81
CA ALA A 14 -12.01 -0.04 17.69
C ALA A 14 -11.29 -1.22 17.02
N VAL A 15 -11.06 -1.11 15.72
CA VAL A 15 -10.26 -2.03 14.92
C VAL A 15 -9.07 -1.27 14.34
N ILE A 16 -7.86 -1.77 14.53
CA ILE A 16 -6.64 -1.21 13.96
C ILE A 16 -6.15 -2.15 12.86
N LEU A 17 -6.15 -1.66 11.62
CA LEU A 17 -5.72 -2.41 10.44
C LEU A 17 -4.20 -2.23 10.23
N ALA A 18 -3.41 -3.25 10.61
CA ALA A 18 -1.95 -3.22 10.54
C ALA A 18 -1.35 -4.24 9.55
N GLY A 19 -2.20 -4.95 8.80
CA GLY A 19 -1.79 -6.08 7.96
C GLY A 19 -1.26 -5.73 6.58
N GLU A 20 -1.35 -4.49 6.11
CA GLU A 20 -0.88 -4.11 4.77
C GLU A 20 0.63 -3.78 4.79
N GLU A 21 1.41 -4.46 3.91
CA GLU A 21 2.80 -4.10 3.65
C GLU A 21 2.83 -2.75 2.92
N ASN A 22 3.15 -1.67 3.62
CA ASN A 22 3.37 -0.38 3.00
C ASN A 22 4.73 -0.37 2.30
N VAL A 23 4.70 -0.52 0.97
CA VAL A 23 5.91 -0.64 0.13
C VAL A 23 6.79 0.61 0.21
N LEU A 24 6.19 1.80 0.33
CA LEU A 24 6.93 3.06 0.36
C LEU A 24 7.61 3.33 1.71
N LEU A 25 7.14 2.68 2.78
CA LEU A 25 7.78 2.68 4.10
C LEU A 25 8.69 1.46 4.31
N THR A 26 8.68 0.49 3.39
CA THR A 26 9.46 -0.77 3.51
C THR A 26 10.93 -0.59 3.90
N PRO A 27 11.66 0.41 3.42
CA PRO A 27 13.05 0.60 3.89
C PRO A 27 13.16 0.71 5.40
N LEU A 28 12.22 1.40 6.05
CA LEU A 28 12.21 1.61 7.50
C LEU A 28 11.55 0.45 8.26
N VAL A 29 10.44 -0.08 7.75
CA VAL A 29 9.60 -1.07 8.46
C VAL A 29 9.78 -2.51 8.00
N LYS A 30 10.85 -2.82 7.24
CA LYS A 30 11.08 -4.14 6.64
C LYS A 30 11.09 -5.30 7.65
N HIS A 31 11.56 -5.05 8.87
CA HIS A 31 11.75 -6.05 9.93
C HIS A 31 10.93 -5.76 11.19
N MET A 32 9.99 -4.82 11.11
CA MET A 32 9.14 -4.44 12.24
C MET A 32 7.71 -4.23 11.77
N SER A 33 6.76 -4.29 12.71
CA SER A 33 5.38 -3.89 12.43
C SER A 33 5.31 -2.40 12.14
N ILE A 34 4.40 -2.00 11.24
CA ILE A 34 4.08 -0.59 10.99
C ILE A 34 3.63 0.14 12.26
N LEU A 35 3.04 -0.61 13.20
CA LEU A 35 2.59 -0.09 14.50
C LEU A 35 3.74 0.38 15.40
N ASN A 36 4.96 -0.12 15.15
CA ASN A 36 6.16 0.29 15.86
C ASN A 36 6.89 1.46 15.21
N LEU A 37 6.32 2.06 14.14
CA LEU A 37 6.90 3.23 13.49
C LEU A 37 7.07 4.35 14.52
N PRO A 38 8.31 4.83 14.79
CA PRO A 38 8.53 5.83 15.81
C PRO A 38 7.94 7.18 15.41
N VAL A 39 7.08 7.72 16.23
CA VAL A 39 6.58 9.10 16.12
C VAL A 39 7.04 9.84 17.39
N PHE A 40 7.94 10.81 17.22
CA PHE A 40 8.56 11.51 18.36
C PHE A 40 9.09 10.55 19.43
N ASN A 41 9.89 9.57 19.01
CA ASN A 41 10.54 8.57 19.87
C ASN A 41 9.61 7.58 20.59
N ARG A 42 8.32 7.52 20.20
CA ARG A 42 7.36 6.51 20.67
C ARG A 42 6.72 5.79 19.49
N PRO A 43 6.44 4.50 19.60
CA PRO A 43 5.68 3.78 18.59
C PRO A 43 4.34 4.44 18.28
N ILE A 44 3.95 4.50 17.01
CA ILE A 44 2.66 5.11 16.60
C ILE A 44 1.47 4.47 17.31
N ILE A 45 1.56 3.17 17.61
CA ILE A 45 0.52 2.44 18.34
C ILE A 45 0.29 3.00 19.75
N GLU A 46 1.32 3.46 20.45
CA GLU A 46 1.16 4.07 21.79
C GLU A 46 0.31 5.33 21.72
N HIS A 47 0.57 6.20 20.73
CA HIS A 47 -0.24 7.41 20.51
C HIS A 47 -1.68 7.03 20.19
N THR A 48 -1.88 6.02 19.34
CA THR A 48 -3.21 5.53 18.97
C THR A 48 -3.97 4.99 20.18
N MET A 49 -3.33 4.17 21.01
CA MET A 49 -3.95 3.58 22.20
C MET A 49 -4.34 4.66 23.24
N GLN A 50 -3.45 5.62 23.49
CA GLN A 50 -3.76 6.76 24.37
C GLN A 50 -4.94 7.58 23.85
N CYS A 51 -4.98 7.83 22.54
CA CYS A 51 -6.09 8.51 21.88
C CYS A 51 -7.41 7.75 22.03
N LEU A 52 -7.42 6.44 21.81
CA LEU A 52 -8.59 5.58 21.93
C LEU A 52 -9.11 5.52 23.38
N ALA A 53 -8.22 5.32 24.34
CA ALA A 53 -8.57 5.30 25.76
C ALA A 53 -9.20 6.63 26.21
N HIS A 54 -8.64 7.77 25.76
CA HIS A 54 -9.17 9.11 26.07
C HIS A 54 -10.59 9.32 25.50
N ASN A 55 -10.89 8.70 24.34
CA ASN A 55 -12.21 8.74 23.70
C ASN A 55 -13.20 7.69 24.25
N GLY A 56 -12.85 6.96 25.33
CA GLY A 56 -13.75 6.01 25.99
C GLY A 56 -13.86 4.65 25.30
N ILE A 57 -12.99 4.35 24.35
CA ILE A 57 -12.88 3.00 23.77
C ILE A 57 -12.37 2.05 24.87
N THR A 58 -12.96 0.89 24.99
CA THR A 58 -12.61 -0.12 26.01
C THR A 58 -12.09 -1.43 25.41
N SER A 59 -12.32 -1.66 24.12
CA SER A 59 -11.86 -2.86 23.40
C SER A 59 -11.26 -2.51 22.05
N VAL A 60 -10.09 -3.04 21.76
CA VAL A 60 -9.34 -2.82 20.53
C VAL A 60 -8.96 -4.17 19.92
N ILE A 61 -9.28 -4.36 18.65
CA ILE A 61 -8.82 -5.51 17.87
C ILE A 61 -7.73 -5.02 16.91
N ILE A 62 -6.53 -5.58 17.03
CA ILE A 62 -5.42 -5.31 16.12
C ILE A 62 -5.40 -6.40 15.06
N VAL A 63 -5.58 -6.01 13.80
CA VAL A 63 -5.51 -6.90 12.64
C VAL A 63 -4.12 -6.91 12.08
N GLY A 64 -3.44 -8.06 12.16
CA GLY A 64 -2.08 -8.22 11.66
C GLY A 64 -1.47 -9.51 12.14
N ARG A 65 -0.23 -9.80 11.76
CA ARG A 65 0.47 -11.01 12.18
C ARG A 65 0.62 -11.09 13.70
N LYS A 66 0.14 -12.18 14.27
CA LYS A 66 0.40 -12.52 15.68
C LYS A 66 1.91 -12.75 15.85
N GLY A 67 2.55 -12.00 16.72
CA GLY A 67 4.00 -12.08 16.91
C GLY A 67 4.83 -11.12 16.07
N GLY A 68 4.22 -10.15 15.40
CA GLY A 68 4.91 -9.07 14.68
C GLY A 68 5.69 -8.09 15.59
N GLY A 69 6.02 -8.48 16.83
CA GLY A 69 6.85 -7.69 17.75
C GLY A 69 6.17 -6.39 18.21
N VAL A 70 4.84 -6.33 18.22
CA VAL A 70 4.11 -5.19 18.77
C VAL A 70 4.03 -5.38 20.28
N GLU A 71 4.96 -4.76 21.00
CA GLU A 71 4.89 -4.65 22.45
C GLU A 71 4.21 -3.34 22.79
N ILE A 72 3.06 -3.42 23.44
CA ILE A 72 2.39 -2.25 23.98
C ILE A 72 2.72 -2.23 25.48
N PRO A 73 3.57 -1.30 25.95
CA PRO A 73 3.92 -1.24 27.35
C PRO A 73 2.67 -1.02 28.22
N ALA A 74 2.57 -1.72 29.34
CA ALA A 74 1.46 -1.54 30.28
C ALA A 74 1.33 -0.08 30.77
N GLU A 75 2.44 0.65 30.82
CA GLU A 75 2.53 2.05 31.17
C GLU A 75 1.87 2.99 30.14
N THR A 76 1.60 2.50 28.92
CA THR A 76 0.96 3.27 27.83
C THR A 76 -0.41 3.82 28.24
N PHE A 77 -1.09 3.18 29.17
CA PHE A 77 -2.47 3.51 29.53
C PHE A 77 -2.60 4.55 30.68
N GLY A 78 -1.51 4.82 31.41
CA GLY A 78 -1.50 5.77 32.54
C GLY A 78 -2.55 5.44 33.61
N ASP A 79 -2.48 6.10 34.78
CA ASP A 79 -3.41 5.89 35.90
C ASP A 79 -4.85 6.42 35.66
N LYS A 80 -5.20 6.92 34.49
CA LYS A 80 -6.42 7.72 34.26
C LYS A 80 -7.49 7.12 33.33
N GLY A 81 -7.31 5.89 32.83
CA GLY A 81 -8.30 5.27 31.92
C GLY A 81 -8.68 3.84 32.33
N PRO A 82 -9.87 3.35 31.93
CA PRO A 82 -10.19 1.95 32.09
C PRO A 82 -9.19 1.12 31.25
N PRO A 83 -8.80 -0.09 31.73
CA PRO A 83 -7.88 -0.94 30.99
C PRO A 83 -8.47 -1.29 29.63
N LEU A 84 -7.74 -1.00 28.56
CA LEU A 84 -8.11 -1.40 27.20
C LEU A 84 -7.94 -2.92 27.05
N LYS A 85 -9.02 -3.61 26.66
CA LYS A 85 -8.93 -5.00 26.23
C LYS A 85 -8.35 -5.03 24.81
N ILE A 86 -7.18 -5.64 24.62
CA ILE A 86 -6.51 -5.74 23.33
C ILE A 86 -6.56 -7.19 22.86
N GLU A 87 -7.06 -7.39 21.65
CA GLU A 87 -7.12 -8.69 20.99
C GLU A 87 -6.39 -8.60 19.65
N TYR A 88 -5.72 -9.70 19.25
CA TYR A 88 -5.04 -9.77 17.95
C TYR A 88 -5.81 -10.71 17.04
N PHE A 89 -6.01 -10.29 15.82
CA PHE A 89 -6.65 -11.08 14.77
C PHE A 89 -5.75 -11.15 13.54
N GLU A 90 -5.45 -12.37 13.10
CA GLU A 90 -4.70 -12.63 11.87
C GLU A 90 -5.62 -13.35 10.89
N PRO A 91 -6.03 -12.70 9.77
CA PRO A 91 -6.84 -13.36 8.77
C PRO A 91 -6.03 -14.45 8.07
N ASP A 92 -6.60 -15.63 7.87
CA ASP A 92 -5.95 -16.75 7.18
C ASP A 92 -5.53 -16.38 5.75
N VAL A 93 -6.29 -15.50 5.13
CA VAL A 93 -6.06 -15.01 3.77
C VAL A 93 -6.29 -13.50 3.70
N PRO A 94 -5.57 -12.78 2.82
CA PRO A 94 -5.82 -11.37 2.59
C PRO A 94 -7.23 -11.15 2.02
N CYS A 95 -8.13 -10.68 2.85
CA CYS A 95 -9.54 -10.46 2.50
C CYS A 95 -9.91 -8.98 2.30
N GLY A 96 -8.93 -8.08 2.37
CA GLY A 96 -9.15 -6.63 2.24
C GLY A 96 -9.71 -5.98 3.49
N THR A 97 -9.79 -4.66 3.50
CA THR A 97 -10.15 -3.88 4.69
C THR A 97 -11.59 -4.15 5.15
N ALA A 98 -12.56 -4.20 4.25
CA ALA A 98 -13.94 -4.52 4.61
C ALA A 98 -14.15 -6.03 4.83
N GLY A 99 -13.41 -6.90 4.14
CA GLY A 99 -13.46 -8.34 4.33
C GLY A 99 -13.05 -8.75 5.74
N VAL A 100 -11.96 -8.17 6.25
CA VAL A 100 -11.53 -8.37 7.65
C VAL A 100 -12.58 -7.91 8.65
N LEU A 101 -13.20 -6.76 8.43
CA LEU A 101 -14.26 -6.26 9.32
C LEU A 101 -15.46 -7.21 9.36
N ARG A 102 -15.80 -7.83 8.23
CA ARG A 102 -16.84 -8.84 8.17
C ARG A 102 -16.47 -10.09 8.99
N GLU A 103 -15.23 -10.59 8.87
CA GLU A 103 -14.76 -11.73 9.68
C GLU A 103 -14.82 -11.43 11.18
N LEU A 104 -14.61 -10.15 11.55
CA LEU A 104 -14.70 -9.67 12.92
C LEU A 104 -16.13 -9.36 13.39
N GLN A 105 -17.15 -9.45 12.53
CA GLN A 105 -18.53 -9.04 12.86
C GLN A 105 -19.06 -9.68 14.16
N PHE A 106 -18.75 -10.94 14.42
CA PHE A 106 -19.17 -11.63 15.65
C PHE A 106 -18.57 -10.97 16.91
N PHE A 107 -17.33 -10.49 16.83
CA PHE A 107 -16.65 -9.81 17.94
C PHE A 107 -17.09 -8.36 18.08
N LEU A 108 -17.53 -7.73 16.99
CA LEU A 108 -17.96 -6.33 16.97
C LEU A 108 -19.40 -6.13 17.46
N GLY A 109 -20.24 -7.17 17.40
CA GLY A 109 -21.66 -7.09 17.78
C GLY A 109 -22.46 -6.19 16.81
N ASP A 110 -23.57 -5.61 17.29
CA ASP A 110 -24.47 -4.78 16.48
C ASP A 110 -24.31 -3.27 16.73
N GLU A 111 -23.13 -2.84 17.21
CA GLU A 111 -22.82 -1.45 17.56
C GLU A 111 -21.96 -0.78 16.47
N ASP A 112 -21.91 0.55 16.51
CA ASP A 112 -20.93 1.33 15.76
C ASP A 112 -19.53 1.11 16.34
N PHE A 113 -18.52 1.07 15.47
CA PHE A 113 -17.14 0.91 15.87
C PHE A 113 -16.20 1.79 15.05
N LEU A 114 -15.06 2.11 15.62
CA LEU A 114 -14.01 2.89 14.98
C LEU A 114 -13.04 1.97 14.23
N VAL A 115 -12.62 2.39 13.06
CA VAL A 115 -11.57 1.71 12.26
C VAL A 115 -10.44 2.69 12.00
N LEU A 116 -9.21 2.27 12.26
CA LEU A 116 -8.00 3.05 11.96
C LEU A 116 -6.99 2.21 11.17
N GLN A 117 -6.30 2.83 10.24
CA GLN A 117 -5.10 2.24 9.65
C GLN A 117 -3.92 2.37 10.63
N GLY A 118 -3.09 1.32 10.74
CA GLY A 118 -2.00 1.25 11.71
C GLY A 118 -0.88 2.27 11.51
N ASN A 119 -0.81 2.89 10.34
CA ASN A 119 0.12 3.96 9.98
C ASN A 119 -0.49 5.37 10.10
N THR A 120 -1.65 5.50 10.74
CA THR A 120 -2.32 6.79 10.92
C THR A 120 -2.03 7.35 12.31
N PHE A 121 -1.39 8.51 12.34
CA PHE A 121 -1.31 9.32 13.55
C PHE A 121 -2.59 10.13 13.71
N VAL A 122 -3.17 10.10 14.90
CA VAL A 122 -4.44 10.79 15.19
C VAL A 122 -4.42 11.42 16.58
N GLU A 123 -4.89 12.67 16.68
CA GLU A 123 -5.15 13.33 17.96
C GLU A 123 -6.56 13.01 18.47
N TYR A 124 -6.73 13.04 19.79
CA TYR A 124 -7.99 12.68 20.46
C TYR A 124 -9.18 13.53 19.98
N SER A 125 -8.96 14.82 19.71
CA SER A 125 -9.98 15.75 19.23
C SER A 125 -10.55 15.34 17.86
N ALA A 126 -9.72 14.80 16.97
CA ALA A 126 -10.16 14.34 15.67
C ALA A 126 -11.08 13.11 15.75
N VAL A 127 -10.78 12.19 16.69
CA VAL A 127 -11.64 11.02 16.94
C VAL A 127 -12.98 11.44 17.52
N GLU A 128 -12.96 12.29 18.55
CA GLU A 128 -14.17 12.81 19.19
C GLU A 128 -15.08 13.51 18.17
N GLU A 129 -14.50 14.35 17.33
CA GLU A 129 -15.21 15.09 16.27
C GLU A 129 -15.87 14.13 15.26
N LEU A 130 -15.14 13.12 14.78
CA LEU A 130 -15.64 12.15 13.82
C LEU A 130 -16.80 11.33 14.38
N VAL A 131 -16.65 10.84 15.61
CA VAL A 131 -17.68 10.04 16.29
C VAL A 131 -18.94 10.88 16.53
N ARG A 132 -18.80 12.11 17.02
CA ARG A 132 -19.92 13.02 17.21
C ARG A 132 -20.68 13.29 15.91
N PHE A 133 -19.97 13.55 14.83
CA PHE A 133 -20.56 13.75 13.51
C PHE A 133 -21.32 12.50 13.06
N HIS A 134 -20.70 11.32 13.13
CA HIS A 134 -21.32 10.04 12.74
C HIS A 134 -22.67 9.82 13.44
N LEU A 135 -22.69 9.94 14.76
CA LEU A 135 -23.88 9.73 15.56
C LEU A 135 -24.96 10.78 15.27
N SER A 136 -24.58 12.05 15.08
CA SER A 136 -25.54 13.14 14.79
C SER A 136 -26.24 12.97 13.46
N ARG A 137 -25.60 12.27 12.50
CA ARG A 137 -26.16 12.03 11.16
C ARG A 137 -26.86 10.68 11.01
N GLY A 138 -26.79 9.79 12.00
CA GLY A 138 -27.26 8.42 11.87
C GLY A 138 -26.60 7.69 10.68
N SER A 139 -25.33 7.97 10.45
CA SER A 139 -24.57 7.48 9.32
C SER A 139 -24.35 5.97 9.41
N ALA A 140 -24.31 5.28 8.27
CA ALA A 140 -23.90 3.87 8.24
C ALA A 140 -22.36 3.72 8.07
N LEU A 141 -21.73 4.73 7.47
CA LEU A 141 -20.27 4.86 7.38
C LEU A 141 -19.90 6.35 7.35
N THR A 142 -18.96 6.75 8.18
CA THR A 142 -18.36 8.09 8.12
C THR A 142 -16.87 7.97 7.87
N ILE A 143 -16.38 8.67 6.86
CA ILE A 143 -14.98 8.70 6.43
C ILE A 143 -14.34 9.98 6.93
N GLY A 144 -13.28 9.89 7.73
CA GLY A 144 -12.46 11.04 8.11
C GLY A 144 -11.57 11.48 6.95
N VAL A 145 -11.64 12.76 6.59
CA VAL A 145 -10.90 13.33 5.47
C VAL A 145 -10.13 14.59 5.87
N SER A 146 -9.02 14.84 5.16
CA SER A 146 -8.24 16.08 5.27
C SER A 146 -8.20 16.83 3.95
N ARG A 147 -7.72 18.08 3.96
CA ARG A 147 -7.42 18.81 2.72
C ARG A 147 -6.28 18.14 1.97
N LEU A 148 -6.45 18.02 0.66
CA LEU A 148 -5.37 17.54 -0.21
C LEU A 148 -4.14 18.46 -0.13
N ASN A 149 -3.04 17.89 0.34
CA ASN A 149 -1.71 18.39 0.00
C ASN A 149 -1.30 17.75 -1.33
N SER A 150 -0.72 18.50 -2.24
CA SER A 150 -0.33 18.09 -3.59
C SER A 150 0.33 16.71 -3.62
N GLY A 151 -0.27 15.75 -4.31
CA GLY A 151 0.32 14.41 -4.54
C GLY A 151 -0.61 13.23 -4.33
N SER A 152 -1.79 13.41 -3.73
CA SER A 152 -2.74 12.31 -3.52
C SER A 152 -3.45 11.89 -4.81
N LEU A 153 -3.58 10.58 -5.01
CA LEU A 153 -4.24 9.96 -6.17
C LEU A 153 -5.73 9.66 -5.92
N GLU A 154 -6.20 9.81 -4.67
CA GLU A 154 -7.58 9.59 -4.30
C GLU A 154 -8.32 10.92 -4.15
N THR A 155 -9.51 11.03 -4.70
CA THR A 155 -10.43 12.14 -4.47
C THR A 155 -11.80 11.61 -4.09
N LEU A 156 -12.30 12.13 -2.98
CA LEU A 156 -13.67 11.94 -2.55
C LEU A 156 -14.48 13.17 -2.93
N THR A 157 -15.63 12.98 -3.55
CA THR A 157 -16.58 14.07 -3.81
C THR A 157 -17.81 13.88 -2.98
N ALA A 158 -18.29 14.96 -2.36
CA ALA A 158 -19.53 14.96 -1.60
C ALA A 158 -20.35 16.20 -1.89
N GLY A 159 -21.66 16.09 -1.64
CA GLY A 159 -22.58 17.20 -1.61
C GLY A 159 -22.26 18.21 -0.49
N LYS A 160 -22.97 19.32 -0.48
CA LYS A 160 -22.76 20.40 0.52
C LYS A 160 -22.97 19.95 1.96
N ASP A 161 -23.72 18.89 2.19
CA ASP A 161 -24.03 18.29 3.50
C ASP A 161 -23.01 17.20 3.92
N GLY A 162 -22.00 16.91 3.09
CA GLY A 162 -21.01 15.87 3.33
C GLY A 162 -21.42 14.47 2.90
N LEU A 163 -22.62 14.27 2.32
CA LEU A 163 -23.03 12.98 1.76
C LEU A 163 -22.14 12.62 0.56
N VAL A 164 -21.55 11.43 0.58
CA VAL A 164 -20.62 10.98 -0.47
C VAL A 164 -21.38 10.74 -1.78
N GLU A 165 -21.06 11.54 -2.80
CA GLU A 165 -21.62 11.42 -4.13
C GLU A 165 -20.82 10.46 -5.00
N ASP A 166 -19.50 10.53 -4.92
CA ASP A 166 -18.61 9.63 -5.66
C ASP A 166 -17.24 9.45 -4.99
N ILE A 167 -16.65 8.28 -5.18
CA ILE A 167 -15.25 8.02 -4.87
C ILE A 167 -14.54 7.80 -6.18
N THR A 168 -13.72 8.75 -6.57
CA THR A 168 -12.95 8.66 -7.80
C THR A 168 -11.47 8.60 -7.48
N ILE A 169 -10.81 7.54 -7.89
CA ILE A 169 -9.35 7.47 -7.87
C ILE A 169 -8.87 8.14 -9.15
N ILE A 170 -8.47 9.40 -9.05
CA ILE A 170 -8.12 10.22 -10.22
C ILE A 170 -6.61 10.26 -10.42
N HIS A 171 -6.17 9.80 -11.58
CA HIS A 171 -4.90 10.22 -12.15
C HIS A 171 -5.09 11.57 -12.84
N ALA A 172 -4.55 12.65 -12.26
CA ALA A 172 -4.41 13.96 -12.87
C ALA A 172 -5.68 14.56 -13.50
N SER A 173 -6.68 14.92 -12.72
CA SER A 173 -7.72 15.82 -13.20
C SER A 173 -7.33 17.27 -12.91
N ARG A 174 -7.69 18.17 -13.85
CA ARG A 174 -7.42 19.61 -13.78
C ARG A 174 -8.27 20.37 -12.75
N ASP A 175 -9.26 19.73 -12.16
CA ASP A 175 -10.19 20.38 -11.21
C ASP A 175 -9.82 20.03 -9.78
N ARG A 176 -8.98 20.87 -9.17
CA ARG A 176 -8.42 20.69 -7.81
C ARG A 176 -9.28 21.30 -6.68
N ARG A 177 -10.47 21.85 -6.97
CA ARG A 177 -11.15 22.71 -5.99
C ARG A 177 -11.95 22.01 -4.91
N ALA A 178 -12.23 20.71 -5.07
CA ALA A 178 -13.07 19.93 -4.14
C ALA A 178 -12.47 18.59 -3.72
N ALA A 179 -11.21 18.33 -4.03
CA ALA A 179 -10.58 17.05 -3.75
C ALA A 179 -10.13 16.95 -2.27
N VAL A 180 -10.56 15.92 -1.57
CA VAL A 180 -10.15 15.59 -0.20
C VAL A 180 -9.54 14.20 -0.18
N LYS A 181 -8.63 13.96 0.80
CA LYS A 181 -7.97 12.67 1.00
C LYS A 181 -8.59 11.96 2.21
N SER A 182 -8.87 10.66 2.07
CA SER A 182 -9.19 9.80 3.22
C SER A 182 -7.94 9.58 4.08
N GLU A 183 -8.05 9.83 5.37
CA GLU A 183 -6.94 9.70 6.33
C GLU A 183 -6.96 8.36 7.08
N GLY A 184 -7.53 7.31 6.49
CA GLY A 184 -7.47 5.97 7.08
C GLY A 184 -8.21 5.81 8.41
N ILE A 185 -9.18 6.70 8.69
CA ILE A 185 -10.04 6.61 9.86
C ILE A 185 -11.51 6.58 9.42
N TYR A 186 -12.27 5.66 10.01
CA TYR A 186 -13.67 5.43 9.68
C TYR A 186 -14.47 5.14 10.95
N VAL A 187 -15.74 5.58 10.98
CA VAL A 187 -16.75 5.03 11.91
C VAL A 187 -17.73 4.22 11.10
N VAL A 188 -17.93 2.97 11.46
CA VAL A 188 -18.68 1.98 10.69
C VAL A 188 -19.80 1.42 11.56
N ASN A 189 -21.02 1.41 11.03
CA ASN A 189 -22.11 0.64 11.61
C ASN A 189 -22.04 -0.80 11.11
N THR A 190 -22.16 -1.78 12.01
CA THR A 190 -22.02 -3.20 11.68
C THR A 190 -23.02 -3.67 10.62
N ARG A 191 -24.19 -3.02 10.48
CA ARG A 191 -25.17 -3.32 9.42
C ARG A 191 -24.58 -3.15 8.01
N ALA A 192 -23.58 -2.27 7.83
CA ALA A 192 -22.90 -2.11 6.56
C ALA A 192 -22.14 -3.38 6.14
N LEU A 193 -21.69 -4.18 7.10
CA LEU A 193 -20.91 -5.39 6.85
C LEU A 193 -21.74 -6.52 6.22
N SER A 194 -23.06 -6.48 6.34
CA SER A 194 -23.96 -7.43 5.65
C SER A 194 -23.93 -7.32 4.13
N LEU A 195 -23.43 -6.18 3.60
CA LEU A 195 -23.26 -5.96 2.16
C LEU A 195 -21.95 -6.55 1.62
N VAL A 196 -21.08 -7.05 2.49
CA VAL A 196 -19.85 -7.75 2.11
C VAL A 196 -20.22 -9.21 1.82
N GLU A 197 -20.58 -9.51 0.56
CA GLU A 197 -21.03 -10.84 0.14
C GLU A 197 -19.86 -11.72 -0.32
N GLY A 198 -19.90 -13.01 0.01
CA GLY A 198 -19.02 -14.04 -0.54
C GLY A 198 -17.63 -14.10 0.10
N GLU A 199 -16.80 -15.01 -0.43
CA GLU A 199 -15.39 -15.17 -0.10
C GLU A 199 -14.57 -14.32 -1.08
N GLY A 200 -13.59 -13.53 -0.61
CA GLY A 200 -12.71 -12.76 -1.48
C GLY A 200 -12.17 -11.49 -0.83
N TYR A 201 -11.51 -10.69 -1.63
CA TYR A 201 -10.94 -9.42 -1.20
C TYR A 201 -11.98 -8.31 -1.32
N PHE A 202 -12.31 -7.66 -0.20
CA PHE A 202 -13.27 -6.56 -0.10
C PHE A 202 -12.62 -5.36 0.58
N ASP A 203 -12.57 -4.24 -0.12
CA ASP A 203 -12.06 -2.98 0.42
C ASP A 203 -13.20 -2.04 0.80
N ILE A 204 -12.99 -1.23 1.86
CA ILE A 204 -14.00 -0.27 2.33
C ILE A 204 -14.35 0.74 1.24
N LYS A 205 -13.34 1.33 0.58
CA LYS A 205 -13.55 2.43 -0.37
C LYS A 205 -13.98 1.94 -1.74
N GLU A 206 -13.39 0.83 -2.20
CA GLU A 206 -13.58 0.36 -3.57
C GLU A 206 -14.84 -0.48 -3.76
N GLN A 207 -15.26 -1.22 -2.73
CA GLN A 207 -16.40 -2.13 -2.83
C GLN A 207 -17.52 -1.82 -1.84
N LEU A 208 -17.19 -1.63 -0.54
CA LEU A 208 -18.22 -1.43 0.47
C LEU A 208 -18.99 -0.13 0.23
N VAL A 209 -18.32 0.99 -0.02
CA VAL A 209 -19.01 2.27 -0.26
C VAL A 209 -19.90 2.24 -1.49
N PRO A 210 -19.50 1.74 -2.67
CA PRO A 210 -20.41 1.55 -3.79
C PRO A 210 -21.60 0.62 -3.48
N ALA A 211 -21.39 -0.48 -2.74
CA ALA A 211 -22.47 -1.38 -2.31
C ALA A 211 -23.46 -0.67 -1.38
N MET A 212 -22.97 0.12 -0.42
CA MET A 212 -23.80 0.92 0.48
C MET A 212 -24.64 1.95 -0.27
N LYS A 213 -24.06 2.64 -1.24
CA LYS A 213 -24.80 3.58 -2.11
C LYS A 213 -25.92 2.87 -2.86
N LYS A 214 -25.64 1.69 -3.44
CA LYS A 214 -26.64 0.89 -4.13
C LYS A 214 -27.76 0.43 -3.20
N ALA A 215 -27.45 0.15 -1.93
CA ALA A 215 -28.40 -0.21 -0.88
C ALA A 215 -29.07 1.01 -0.22
N ALA A 216 -28.83 2.23 -0.71
CA ALA A 216 -29.31 3.50 -0.13
C ALA A 216 -28.94 3.71 1.35
N LEU A 217 -27.83 3.13 1.79
CA LEU A 217 -27.29 3.40 3.13
C LEU A 217 -26.48 4.71 3.13
N PRO A 218 -26.67 5.59 4.15
CA PRO A 218 -26.02 6.88 4.18
C PRO A 218 -24.52 6.76 4.47
N VAL A 219 -23.69 7.23 3.55
CA VAL A 219 -22.24 7.33 3.68
C VAL A 219 -21.86 8.80 3.70
N TYR A 220 -21.20 9.24 4.75
CA TYR A 220 -20.74 10.63 4.87
C TYR A 220 -19.22 10.70 4.88
N MET A 221 -18.69 11.81 4.41
CA MET A 221 -17.33 12.24 4.74
C MET A 221 -17.38 13.45 5.66
N HIS A 222 -16.50 13.45 6.63
CA HIS A 222 -16.35 14.58 7.56
C HIS A 222 -14.91 15.07 7.53
N ARG A 223 -14.77 16.37 7.32
CA ARG A 223 -13.47 17.00 7.35
C ARG A 223 -13.07 17.25 8.79
N LEU A 224 -11.93 16.68 9.17
CA LEU A 224 -11.40 16.79 10.51
C LEU A 224 -10.57 18.08 10.65
N ASP A 225 -10.86 18.86 11.70
CA ASP A 225 -10.09 20.04 12.07
C ASP A 225 -8.93 19.68 13.01
N GLY A 226 -9.06 18.59 13.78
CA GLY A 226 -7.98 18.01 14.57
C GLY A 226 -6.89 17.36 13.72
N LEU A 227 -5.69 17.22 14.29
CA LEU A 227 -4.58 16.62 13.58
C LEU A 227 -4.81 15.12 13.33
N ILE A 228 -4.83 14.79 12.06
CA ILE A 228 -4.79 13.41 11.57
C ILE A 228 -3.84 13.32 10.38
N ARG A 229 -3.02 12.28 10.34
CA ARG A 229 -2.09 12.07 9.25
C ARG A 229 -1.79 10.60 9.02
N THR A 230 -2.13 10.10 7.85
CA THR A 230 -1.68 8.79 7.39
C THR A 230 -0.29 8.91 6.79
N ILE A 231 0.66 8.16 7.34
CA ILE A 231 2.06 8.13 6.92
C ILE A 231 2.23 7.01 5.89
N GLU A 232 2.25 7.37 4.62
CA GLU A 232 2.28 6.40 3.52
C GLU A 232 3.69 6.17 2.93
N SER A 233 4.61 7.13 3.14
CA SER A 233 5.96 7.08 2.59
C SER A 233 7.00 7.61 3.58
N VAL A 234 8.29 7.36 3.30
CA VAL A 234 9.38 7.95 4.07
C VAL A 234 9.36 9.48 3.98
N ASP A 235 8.95 10.03 2.83
CA ASP A 235 8.81 11.49 2.67
C ASP A 235 7.65 12.04 3.52
N ASP A 236 6.51 11.34 3.62
CA ASP A 236 5.42 11.73 4.52
C ASP A 236 5.89 11.68 5.97
N TYR A 237 6.60 10.62 6.35
CA TYR A 237 7.18 10.46 7.68
C TYR A 237 8.11 11.60 8.04
N TYR A 238 9.06 11.92 7.16
CA TYR A 238 10.01 13.02 7.36
C TYR A 238 9.29 14.37 7.45
N ASN A 239 8.40 14.66 6.51
CA ASN A 239 7.69 15.95 6.45
C ASN A 239 6.72 16.12 7.62
N PHE A 240 6.08 15.05 8.08
CA PHE A 240 5.23 15.08 9.28
C PHE A 240 6.04 15.52 10.50
N HIS A 241 7.17 14.87 10.78
CA HIS A 241 8.02 15.22 11.91
C HIS A 241 8.59 16.64 11.79
N ARG A 242 9.04 17.01 10.60
CA ARG A 242 9.59 18.33 10.31
C ARG A 242 8.56 19.43 10.58
N SER A 243 7.34 19.28 10.08
CA SER A 243 6.28 20.28 10.30
C SER A 243 5.95 20.43 11.77
N ARG A 244 5.80 19.31 12.48
CA ARG A 244 5.40 19.31 13.89
C ARG A 244 6.45 19.94 14.81
N ILE A 245 7.73 19.64 14.60
CA ILE A 245 8.80 20.23 15.41
C ILE A 245 8.97 21.73 15.12
N LEU A 246 8.75 22.17 13.87
CA LEU A 246 8.75 23.58 13.49
C LEU A 246 7.57 24.36 14.11
N GLU A 247 6.42 23.69 14.33
CA GLU A 247 5.25 24.22 15.02
C GLU A 247 5.41 24.22 16.55
N GLY A 248 6.54 23.74 17.07
CA GLY A 248 6.82 23.67 18.50
C GLY A 248 6.16 22.51 19.24
N HIS A 249 5.66 21.51 18.50
CA HIS A 249 5.08 20.33 19.12
C HIS A 249 6.18 19.37 19.59
N VAL A 250 6.32 19.26 20.89
CA VAL A 250 7.28 18.37 21.56
C VAL A 250 6.52 17.45 22.50
N PRO A 251 6.87 16.16 22.57
CA PRO A 251 6.24 15.24 23.51
C PRO A 251 6.41 15.69 24.97
N SER A 252 5.47 15.34 25.83
CA SER A 252 5.60 15.56 27.28
C SER A 252 6.81 14.80 27.84
N GLY A 253 7.49 15.39 28.82
CA GLY A 253 8.64 14.78 29.51
C GLY A 253 10.01 15.23 28.99
N PHE A 254 10.07 16.03 27.93
CA PHE A 254 11.30 16.67 27.49
C PHE A 254 11.52 18.01 28.17
N LYS A 255 12.80 18.34 28.48
CA LYS A 255 13.21 19.60 29.08
C LYS A 255 13.89 20.48 28.04
N GLU A 256 13.49 21.74 27.95
CA GLU A 256 14.16 22.72 27.11
C GLU A 256 15.48 23.16 27.75
N VAL A 257 16.59 23.02 27.01
CA VAL A 257 17.95 23.38 27.47
C VAL A 257 18.58 24.50 26.66
N GLY A 258 17.96 24.90 25.56
CA GLY A 258 18.39 26.00 24.68
C GLY A 258 17.23 26.44 23.81
N ALA A 259 17.43 27.46 22.97
CA ALA A 259 16.37 27.98 22.09
C ALA A 259 15.84 26.88 21.16
N ASN A 260 14.64 26.36 21.46
CA ASN A 260 14.00 25.26 20.74
C ASN A 260 14.84 23.97 20.72
N VAL A 261 15.60 23.66 21.78
CA VAL A 261 16.30 22.40 21.97
C VAL A 261 15.75 21.69 23.19
N TRP A 262 15.12 20.55 22.98
CA TRP A 262 14.50 19.74 24.02
C TRP A 262 15.24 18.43 24.20
N VAL A 263 15.52 18.08 25.44
CA VAL A 263 16.26 16.87 25.80
C VAL A 263 15.44 15.97 26.71
N GLY A 264 15.59 14.68 26.55
CA GLY A 264 15.08 13.66 27.45
C GLY A 264 15.94 13.51 28.71
N ARG A 265 15.86 12.35 29.36
CA ARG A 265 16.61 12.01 30.57
C ARG A 265 18.03 11.59 30.22
N ASP A 266 18.97 11.84 31.13
CA ASP A 266 20.35 11.33 31.09
C ASP A 266 21.11 11.63 29.77
N VAL A 267 20.85 12.82 29.20
CA VAL A 267 21.49 13.28 27.95
C VAL A 267 22.81 13.98 28.27
N ALA A 268 23.92 13.51 27.70
CA ALA A 268 25.25 14.08 27.84
C ALA A 268 25.60 14.93 26.61
N ILE A 269 25.68 16.25 26.79
CA ILE A 269 26.02 17.19 25.70
C ILE A 269 27.34 17.88 26.04
N SER A 270 28.34 17.78 25.17
CA SER A 270 29.60 18.51 25.36
C SER A 270 29.37 20.04 25.25
N PRO A 271 29.96 20.84 26.13
CA PRO A 271 29.97 22.30 26.02
C PRO A 271 30.61 22.83 24.75
N ARG A 272 31.43 22.03 24.06
CA ARG A 272 32.09 22.38 22.80
C ARG A 272 31.29 21.96 21.56
N SER A 273 30.15 21.29 21.75
CA SER A 273 29.25 20.95 20.65
C SER A 273 28.42 22.16 20.22
N TYR A 274 27.90 22.12 18.99
CA TYR A 274 27.04 23.16 18.44
C TYR A 274 25.61 22.65 18.26
N LEU A 275 24.68 23.20 19.02
CA LEU A 275 23.27 22.84 18.91
C LEU A 275 22.48 24.05 18.41
N LEU A 276 21.75 23.87 17.30
CA LEU A 276 20.82 24.86 16.74
C LEU A 276 19.44 24.22 16.56
N GLY A 277 18.46 24.70 17.34
CA GLY A 277 17.10 24.20 17.27
C GLY A 277 16.36 24.52 15.95
N PRO A 278 15.16 23.94 15.75
CA PRO A 278 14.47 23.06 16.68
C PRO A 278 15.05 21.64 16.70
N ALA A 279 15.34 21.10 17.87
CA ALA A 279 15.90 19.77 18.03
C ALA A 279 15.25 19.04 19.22
N VAL A 280 14.86 17.77 19.02
CA VAL A 280 14.41 16.85 20.07
C VAL A 280 15.44 15.75 20.20
N ILE A 281 16.03 15.64 21.40
CA ILE A 281 17.09 14.66 21.70
C ILE A 281 16.54 13.67 22.73
N GLY A 282 16.44 12.41 22.36
CA GLY A 282 15.91 11.34 23.20
C GLY A 282 16.75 11.02 24.44
N ASP A 283 16.24 10.10 25.27
CA ASP A 283 16.90 9.68 26.50
C ASP A 283 18.29 9.06 26.21
N ASN A 284 19.24 9.19 27.15
CA ASN A 284 20.59 8.58 27.13
C ASN A 284 21.44 8.95 25.90
N CYS A 285 21.14 10.01 25.19
CA CYS A 285 21.93 10.44 24.04
C CYS A 285 23.25 11.08 24.47
N VAL A 286 24.29 10.87 23.65
CA VAL A 286 25.61 11.47 23.85
C VAL A 286 25.97 12.32 22.64
N VAL A 287 26.31 13.60 22.86
CA VAL A 287 26.81 14.53 21.83
C VAL A 287 28.19 15.00 22.25
N ARG A 288 29.24 14.61 21.49
CA ARG A 288 30.62 14.85 21.79
C ARG A 288 31.13 16.21 21.32
N ASP A 289 32.44 16.45 21.59
CA ASP A 289 33.13 17.70 21.25
C ASP A 289 33.01 18.01 19.76
N HIS A 290 32.78 19.28 19.42
CA HIS A 290 32.70 19.76 18.03
C HIS A 290 31.61 19.12 17.17
N ALA A 291 30.79 18.23 17.72
CA ALA A 291 29.62 17.72 17.03
C ALA A 291 28.60 18.83 16.78
N GLN A 292 27.92 18.77 15.64
CA GLN A 292 26.93 19.77 15.23
C GLN A 292 25.56 19.10 15.03
N VAL A 293 24.56 19.56 15.78
CA VAL A 293 23.17 19.17 15.63
C VAL A 293 22.36 20.40 15.21
N ILE A 294 21.92 20.42 13.94
CA ILE A 294 21.31 21.60 13.33
C ILE A 294 19.87 21.23 12.87
N GLY A 295 18.91 21.82 13.53
CA GLY A 295 17.49 21.52 13.36
C GLY A 295 16.87 21.87 11.98
N PRO A 296 15.67 21.32 11.70
CA PRO A 296 14.89 20.42 12.55
C PRO A 296 15.49 19.01 12.64
N VAL A 297 15.82 18.56 13.86
CA VAL A 297 16.43 17.25 14.12
C VAL A 297 15.66 16.50 15.19
N ILE A 298 15.47 15.20 15.01
CA ILE A 298 14.98 14.28 16.04
C ILE A 298 16.01 13.17 16.22
N LEU A 299 16.54 13.06 17.44
CA LEU A 299 17.36 11.93 17.85
C LEU A 299 16.53 11.01 18.75
N GLY A 300 16.47 9.74 18.38
CA GLY A 300 15.91 8.69 19.22
C GLY A 300 16.72 8.49 20.50
N SER A 301 16.23 7.66 21.41
CA SER A 301 16.99 7.31 22.61
C SER A 301 18.29 6.57 22.26
N ASP A 302 19.27 6.65 23.15
CA ASP A 302 20.56 5.94 23.05
C ASP A 302 21.37 6.29 21.78
N CYS A 303 21.15 7.46 21.16
CA CYS A 303 21.92 7.90 20.01
C CYS A 303 23.29 8.45 20.44
N PHE A 304 24.31 8.16 19.62
CA PHE A 304 25.68 8.61 19.86
C PHE A 304 26.17 9.46 18.68
N ILE A 305 26.46 10.74 18.94
CA ILE A 305 27.00 11.68 17.96
C ILE A 305 28.43 11.99 18.35
N ASP A 306 29.37 11.44 17.61
CA ASP A 306 30.81 11.48 17.93
C ASP A 306 31.45 12.81 17.53
N GLU A 307 32.73 12.96 17.89
CA GLU A 307 33.50 14.20 17.70
C GLU A 307 33.50 14.68 16.25
N GLY A 308 33.13 15.96 16.04
CA GLY A 308 33.09 16.59 14.72
C GLY A 308 32.04 16.06 13.76
N ALA A 309 31.14 15.17 14.20
CA ALA A 309 30.04 14.70 13.38
C ALA A 309 28.99 15.79 13.17
N ILE A 310 28.32 15.78 12.01
CA ILE A 310 27.29 16.76 11.63
C ILE A 310 25.97 16.06 11.38
N VAL A 311 24.93 16.42 12.12
CA VAL A 311 23.56 15.96 11.91
C VAL A 311 22.68 17.18 11.65
N ARG A 312 22.21 17.31 10.41
CA ARG A 312 21.40 18.45 10.00
C ARG A 312 20.09 17.97 9.37
N GLU A 313 18.96 18.59 9.82
CA GLU A 313 17.63 18.33 9.28
C GLU A 313 17.37 16.82 9.07
N SER A 314 17.63 16.00 10.10
CA SER A 314 17.61 14.54 10.00
C SER A 314 16.88 13.91 11.18
N ILE A 315 16.36 12.71 10.96
CA ILE A 315 15.67 11.91 11.98
C ILE A 315 16.48 10.64 12.19
N LEU A 316 16.99 10.45 13.40
CA LEU A 316 17.73 9.26 13.80
C LEU A 316 16.90 8.48 14.81
N TRP A 317 16.65 7.20 14.54
CA TRP A 317 15.97 6.33 15.48
C TRP A 317 16.88 5.83 16.58
N LYS A 318 16.31 5.10 17.51
CA LYS A 318 16.98 4.57 18.70
C LYS A 318 18.32 3.88 18.36
N SER A 319 19.34 4.11 19.22
CA SER A 319 20.66 3.48 19.12
C SER A 319 21.37 3.69 17.77
N THR A 320 21.19 4.86 17.17
CA THR A 320 21.92 5.25 15.96
C THR A 320 23.25 5.89 16.35
N GLU A 321 24.34 5.44 15.76
CA GLU A 321 25.68 5.97 16.00
C GLU A 321 26.19 6.72 14.78
N VAL A 322 26.63 7.98 14.98
CA VAL A 322 27.23 8.82 13.94
C VAL A 322 28.69 9.04 14.34
N ARG A 323 29.60 8.32 13.69
CA ARG A 323 31.04 8.32 14.02
C ARG A 323 31.73 9.61 13.59
N GLY A 324 32.91 9.85 14.15
CA GLY A 324 33.66 11.10 14.04
C GLY A 324 33.79 11.64 12.61
N GLY A 325 33.48 12.93 12.43
CA GLY A 325 33.53 13.60 11.13
C GLY A 325 32.51 13.16 10.10
N ALA A 326 31.59 12.24 10.43
CA ALA A 326 30.48 11.86 9.53
C ALA A 326 29.44 12.98 9.43
N SER A 327 28.74 13.06 8.29
CA SER A 327 27.77 14.13 8.01
C SER A 327 26.46 13.57 7.46
N LEU A 328 25.37 13.95 8.08
CA LEU A 328 24.01 13.61 7.68
C LEU A 328 23.21 14.86 7.36
N PHE A 329 22.62 14.93 6.16
CA PHE A 329 21.78 16.02 5.71
C PHE A 329 20.47 15.46 5.16
N TYR A 330 19.33 15.88 5.73
CA TYR A 330 17.99 15.44 5.29
C TYR A 330 17.81 13.92 5.29
N CYS A 331 18.40 13.22 6.25
CA CYS A 331 18.39 11.76 6.32
C CYS A 331 17.38 11.22 7.34
N VAL A 332 16.93 9.99 7.11
CA VAL A 332 16.22 9.19 8.11
C VAL A 332 17.05 7.93 8.35
N ALA A 333 17.55 7.74 9.56
CA ALA A 333 18.29 6.55 9.96
C ALA A 333 17.44 5.67 10.88
N ALA A 334 17.28 4.40 10.50
CA ALA A 334 16.58 3.41 11.31
C ALA A 334 17.38 3.03 12.57
N SER A 335 16.72 2.35 13.52
CA SER A 335 17.36 1.92 14.77
C SER A 335 18.61 1.05 14.53
N ASN A 336 19.59 1.18 15.42
CA ASN A 336 20.85 0.42 15.38
C ASN A 336 21.67 0.64 14.09
N THR A 337 21.59 1.83 13.50
CA THR A 337 22.38 2.18 12.32
C THR A 337 23.73 2.76 12.76
N ASP A 338 24.84 2.18 12.31
CA ASP A 338 26.21 2.68 12.56
C ASP A 338 26.75 3.38 11.29
N ILE A 339 26.93 4.70 11.38
CA ILE A 339 27.43 5.54 10.29
C ILE A 339 28.92 5.76 10.50
N LYS A 340 29.74 5.22 9.59
CA LYS A 340 31.20 5.24 9.70
C LYS A 340 31.78 6.64 9.68
N ALA A 341 32.92 6.78 10.34
CA ALA A 341 33.68 8.02 10.39
C ALA A 341 33.97 8.59 8.99
N GLY A 342 33.80 9.91 8.86
CA GLY A 342 34.07 10.66 7.63
C GLY A 342 33.09 10.43 6.48
N GLN A 343 32.06 9.61 6.64
CA GLN A 343 31.04 9.41 5.57
C GLN A 343 30.03 10.54 5.55
N SER A 344 29.57 10.90 4.35
CA SER A 344 28.58 11.95 4.14
C SER A 344 27.38 11.41 3.37
N TYR A 345 26.19 11.61 3.93
CA TYR A 345 24.92 11.22 3.32
C TYR A 345 23.99 12.42 3.20
N ASN A 346 23.38 12.57 2.05
CA ASN A 346 22.41 13.62 1.79
C ASN A 346 21.15 13.02 1.20
N ASN A 347 20.00 13.32 1.83
CA ASN A 347 18.69 12.91 1.36
C ASN A 347 18.54 11.37 1.22
N LYS A 348 18.94 10.65 2.25
CA LYS A 348 18.98 9.17 2.27
C LYS A 348 18.19 8.59 3.42
N THR A 349 17.64 7.38 3.17
CA THR A 349 17.14 6.49 4.22
C THR A 349 18.22 5.45 4.50
N LEU A 350 18.68 5.39 5.74
CA LEU A 350 19.77 4.55 6.19
C LEU A 350 19.21 3.44 7.08
N VAL A 351 19.50 2.18 6.78
CA VAL A 351 18.98 1.02 7.52
C VAL A 351 20.08 -0.02 7.67
N GLY A 352 20.34 -0.44 8.91
CA GLY A 352 21.25 -1.52 9.24
C GLY A 352 22.72 -1.12 9.36
N ASP A 353 23.56 -2.13 9.54
CA ASP A 353 24.99 -1.95 9.68
C ASP A 353 25.62 -1.55 8.33
N ILE A 354 26.13 -0.33 8.27
CA ILE A 354 26.80 0.22 7.08
C ILE A 354 28.28 -0.26 7.03
N THR A 355 28.65 -1.25 7.87
CA THR A 355 30.03 -1.70 8.02
C THR A 355 30.54 -2.56 6.86
N HIS A 356 29.70 -3.20 6.09
CA HIS A 356 30.09 -4.10 5.01
C HIS A 356 29.54 -3.64 3.67
N GLY A 357 30.17 -2.67 3.01
CA GLY A 357 30.07 -2.37 1.56
C GLY A 357 28.67 -2.32 0.89
N ASP A 358 27.69 -2.97 1.47
CA ASP A 358 26.30 -3.08 1.04
C ASP A 358 25.38 -2.21 1.90
N ALA A 359 25.78 -0.95 2.10
CA ALA A 359 24.87 0.03 2.69
C ALA A 359 23.61 0.10 1.80
N ASN A 360 22.52 -0.38 2.34
CA ASN A 360 21.23 -0.29 1.69
C ASN A 360 20.74 1.17 1.74
N ILE A 361 21.41 2.04 0.98
CA ILE A 361 21.09 3.44 0.85
C ILE A 361 19.91 3.55 -0.12
N VAL A 362 18.72 3.80 0.40
CA VAL A 362 17.55 4.07 -0.42
C VAL A 362 17.41 5.57 -0.57
N THR A 363 17.56 6.08 -1.79
CA THR A 363 17.28 7.49 -2.10
C THR A 363 15.78 7.74 -2.08
N SER A 364 15.30 8.57 -1.16
CA SER A 364 13.88 8.86 -1.01
C SER A 364 13.34 10.00 -1.90
N ARG A 365 14.20 10.74 -2.60
CA ARG A 365 13.79 12.01 -3.23
C ARG A 365 14.07 12.21 -4.71
N ASP A 366 14.51 11.23 -5.44
CA ASP A 366 14.47 11.39 -6.89
C ASP A 366 13.01 11.30 -7.35
N ARG A 367 12.48 12.49 -7.69
CA ARG A 367 11.10 12.70 -8.09
C ARG A 367 10.66 11.67 -9.11
N THR A 368 9.62 10.91 -8.76
CA THR A 368 8.64 10.23 -9.62
C THR A 368 9.08 9.06 -10.50
N GLU A 369 10.36 8.86 -10.83
CA GLU A 369 10.76 7.74 -11.71
C GLU A 369 11.57 6.63 -11.02
N SER A 370 12.22 6.89 -9.89
CA SER A 370 13.19 5.98 -9.30
C SER A 370 12.69 5.14 -8.12
N VAL A 371 11.60 5.53 -7.43
CA VAL A 371 11.12 4.83 -6.23
C VAL A 371 10.66 3.41 -6.57
N SER A 372 9.99 3.22 -7.72
CA SER A 372 9.63 1.89 -8.21
C SER A 372 10.85 1.04 -8.60
N GLY A 373 11.89 1.66 -9.15
CA GLY A 373 13.11 0.98 -9.62
C GLY A 373 14.01 0.49 -8.48
N VAL A 374 14.20 1.28 -7.42
CA VAL A 374 15.14 0.95 -6.33
C VAL A 374 14.53 -0.06 -5.34
N THR A 375 13.25 0.09 -5.00
CA THR A 375 12.53 -0.92 -4.19
C THR A 375 12.47 -2.25 -4.92
N MET A 376 12.33 -2.23 -6.25
CA MET A 376 12.35 -3.44 -7.08
C MET A 376 13.73 -4.08 -7.17
N ALA A 377 14.79 -3.32 -7.37
CA ALA A 377 16.16 -3.85 -7.43
C ALA A 377 16.55 -4.55 -6.13
N ARG A 378 16.05 -4.10 -4.99
CA ARG A 378 16.36 -4.66 -3.68
C ARG A 378 15.57 -5.93 -3.35
N MET A 379 14.34 -6.06 -3.80
CA MET A 379 13.59 -7.32 -3.69
C MET A 379 14.10 -8.36 -4.68
N GLU A 380 14.75 -7.96 -5.78
CA GLU A 380 15.51 -8.86 -6.67
C GLU A 380 16.75 -9.45 -6.00
N ALA A 381 17.43 -8.71 -5.12
CA ALA A 381 18.60 -9.21 -4.37
C ALA A 381 18.24 -10.33 -3.38
N VAL A 382 16.99 -10.43 -2.97
CA VAL A 382 16.51 -11.53 -2.11
C VAL A 382 16.36 -12.85 -2.88
N ARG A 383 16.26 -12.82 -4.22
CA ARG A 383 16.24 -14.05 -5.04
C ARG A 383 17.60 -14.26 -5.67
N SER A 384 18.14 -15.45 -5.48
CA SER A 384 19.39 -15.89 -6.11
C SER A 384 19.42 -15.49 -7.58
N ARG A 385 20.48 -14.80 -8.02
CA ARG A 385 20.71 -14.50 -9.45
C ARG A 385 20.60 -15.77 -10.30
N ALA A 386 21.03 -16.91 -9.73
CA ALA A 386 20.91 -18.22 -10.37
C ALA A 386 19.44 -18.58 -10.67
N TYR A 387 18.49 -18.36 -9.74
CA TYR A 387 17.08 -18.60 -9.99
C TYR A 387 16.55 -17.77 -11.18
N LEU A 388 16.83 -16.48 -11.21
CA LEU A 388 16.36 -15.59 -12.29
C LEU A 388 16.96 -15.96 -13.64
N MET A 389 18.24 -16.36 -13.66
CA MET A 389 18.90 -16.83 -14.89
C MET A 389 18.31 -18.16 -15.37
N THR A 390 18.14 -19.14 -14.47
CA THR A 390 17.55 -20.46 -14.81
C THR A 390 16.11 -20.30 -15.30
N LYS A 391 15.31 -19.46 -14.62
CA LYS A 391 13.94 -19.14 -15.08
C LYS A 391 13.95 -18.51 -16.47
N ARG A 392 14.88 -17.59 -16.75
CA ARG A 392 14.99 -16.95 -18.06
C ARG A 392 15.39 -17.94 -19.15
N VAL A 393 16.33 -18.84 -18.87
CA VAL A 393 16.72 -19.91 -19.79
C VAL A 393 15.54 -20.83 -20.07
N MET A 394 14.81 -21.25 -19.04
CA MET A 394 13.60 -22.05 -19.16
C MET A 394 12.53 -21.33 -20.01
N ASP A 395 12.26 -20.06 -19.75
CA ASP A 395 11.31 -19.25 -20.52
C ASP A 395 11.70 -19.20 -22.00
N LEU A 396 12.97 -18.97 -22.32
CA LEU A 396 13.47 -18.91 -23.70
C LEU A 396 13.37 -20.25 -24.39
N LEU A 397 13.86 -21.33 -23.78
CA LEU A 397 13.84 -22.66 -24.37
C LEU A 397 12.41 -23.12 -24.67
N LEU A 398 11.53 -23.05 -23.68
CA LEU A 398 10.15 -23.51 -23.84
C LEU A 398 9.36 -22.62 -24.81
N SER A 399 9.56 -21.31 -24.79
CA SER A 399 8.85 -20.40 -25.71
C SER A 399 9.31 -20.55 -27.14
N THR A 400 10.62 -20.70 -27.36
CA THR A 400 11.17 -20.90 -28.72
C THR A 400 10.71 -22.25 -29.30
N THR A 401 10.79 -23.31 -28.50
CA THR A 401 10.32 -24.65 -28.92
C THR A 401 8.82 -24.60 -29.23
N ALA A 402 8.00 -23.99 -28.34
CA ALA A 402 6.57 -23.86 -28.57
C ALA A 402 6.27 -23.03 -29.83
N LEU A 403 6.99 -21.94 -30.06
CA LEU A 403 6.81 -21.09 -31.25
C LEU A 403 7.14 -21.86 -32.54
N LEU A 404 8.22 -22.63 -32.55
CA LEU A 404 8.60 -23.47 -33.71
C LEU A 404 7.57 -24.56 -34.00
N LEU A 405 7.15 -25.30 -32.95
CA LEU A 405 6.18 -26.39 -33.10
C LEU A 405 4.78 -25.87 -33.50
N LEU A 406 4.37 -24.73 -32.99
CA LEU A 406 3.04 -24.17 -33.25
C LEU A 406 3.02 -23.20 -34.44
N SER A 407 4.16 -22.95 -35.10
CA SER A 407 4.24 -22.02 -36.24
C SER A 407 3.32 -22.40 -37.42
N PRO A 408 3.15 -23.70 -37.83
CA PRO A 408 2.20 -24.04 -38.89
C PRO A 408 0.76 -23.75 -38.49
N LEU A 409 0.39 -24.03 -37.23
CA LEU A 409 -0.94 -23.70 -36.67
C LEU A 409 -1.16 -22.20 -36.65
N MET A 410 -0.16 -21.43 -36.19
CA MET A 410 -0.23 -19.97 -36.14
C MET A 410 -0.40 -19.36 -37.54
N LEU A 411 0.27 -19.91 -38.53
CA LEU A 411 0.11 -19.49 -39.93
C LEU A 411 -1.32 -19.77 -40.44
N ALA A 412 -1.84 -20.97 -40.17
CA ALA A 412 -3.23 -21.31 -40.53
C ALA A 412 -4.23 -20.35 -39.87
N ILE A 413 -4.07 -20.09 -38.58
CA ILE A 413 -4.89 -19.12 -37.85
C ILE A 413 -4.81 -17.71 -38.48
N ALA A 414 -3.61 -17.27 -38.85
CA ALA A 414 -3.39 -15.98 -39.49
C ALA A 414 -4.13 -15.86 -40.83
N ILE A 415 -4.12 -16.90 -41.65
CA ILE A 415 -4.85 -16.98 -42.93
C ILE A 415 -6.36 -16.91 -42.64
N ILE A 416 -6.86 -17.72 -41.73
CA ILE A 416 -8.30 -17.78 -41.39
C ILE A 416 -8.78 -16.42 -40.88
N ILE A 417 -8.04 -15.73 -40.00
CA ILE A 417 -8.39 -14.38 -39.53
C ILE A 417 -8.45 -13.39 -40.69
N LYS A 418 -7.56 -13.50 -41.67
CA LYS A 418 -7.54 -12.60 -42.81
C LYS A 418 -8.72 -12.81 -43.75
N LEU A 419 -9.20 -14.06 -43.86
CA LEU A 419 -10.38 -14.44 -44.63
C LEU A 419 -11.70 -14.07 -43.92
N ASP A 420 -11.74 -14.17 -42.57
CA ASP A 420 -12.94 -13.91 -41.76
C ASP A 420 -13.30 -12.40 -41.71
N SER A 421 -12.29 -11.53 -41.65
CA SER A 421 -12.55 -10.09 -41.54
C SER A 421 -11.39 -9.22 -42.05
N PRO A 422 -11.65 -8.03 -42.63
CA PRO A 422 -10.62 -7.13 -43.12
C PRO A 422 -9.84 -6.48 -41.95
N GLY A 423 -8.52 -6.34 -42.12
CA GLY A 423 -7.65 -5.65 -41.12
C GLY A 423 -6.37 -6.43 -40.78
N ALA A 424 -5.70 -5.98 -39.70
CA ALA A 424 -4.46 -6.60 -39.22
C ALA A 424 -4.72 -7.97 -38.59
N ILE A 425 -3.82 -8.92 -38.77
CA ILE A 425 -3.87 -10.29 -38.22
C ILE A 425 -3.60 -10.23 -36.71
N LEU A 426 -2.60 -9.42 -36.32
CA LEU A 426 -2.20 -9.24 -34.93
C LEU A 426 -2.84 -7.99 -34.34
N TYR A 427 -3.39 -8.14 -33.16
CA TYR A 427 -3.81 -7.05 -32.29
C TYR A 427 -2.66 -6.70 -31.34
N ARG A 428 -2.40 -5.42 -31.19
CA ARG A 428 -1.35 -4.88 -30.33
C ARG A 428 -1.97 -4.02 -29.25
N GLN A 429 -1.64 -4.30 -28.00
CA GLN A 429 -2.16 -3.55 -26.86
C GLN A 429 -1.05 -3.18 -25.89
N LYS A 430 -1.00 -1.91 -25.50
CA LYS A 430 -0.10 -1.46 -24.45
C LYS A 430 -0.52 -2.05 -23.10
N ARG A 431 0.43 -2.66 -22.40
CA ARG A 431 0.27 -3.28 -21.09
C ARG A 431 1.41 -2.87 -20.17
N CYS A 432 1.18 -3.01 -18.85
CA CYS A 432 2.20 -2.80 -17.84
C CYS A 432 3.00 -4.08 -17.63
N GLY A 433 4.32 -3.96 -17.73
CA GLY A 433 5.30 -4.98 -17.42
C GLY A 433 5.98 -4.75 -16.08
N LYS A 434 7.08 -5.48 -15.85
CA LYS A 434 7.91 -5.34 -14.68
C LYS A 434 8.37 -3.89 -14.50
N GLY A 435 8.29 -3.37 -13.27
CA GLY A 435 8.67 -2.00 -12.96
C GLY A 435 7.71 -0.94 -13.50
N GLY A 436 6.49 -1.32 -13.89
CA GLY A 436 5.55 -0.38 -14.49
C GLY A 436 5.89 0.03 -15.92
N ARG A 437 6.92 -0.57 -16.53
CA ARG A 437 7.32 -0.27 -17.90
C ARG A 437 6.26 -0.70 -18.89
N GLU A 438 5.82 0.19 -19.75
CA GLU A 438 4.91 -0.16 -20.82
C GLU A 438 5.58 -1.06 -21.85
N PHE A 439 4.86 -2.09 -22.28
CA PHE A 439 5.24 -2.93 -23.42
C PHE A 439 4.04 -3.21 -24.33
N CYS A 440 4.33 -3.62 -25.55
CA CYS A 440 3.30 -3.95 -26.54
C CYS A 440 3.03 -5.46 -26.53
N MET A 441 1.89 -5.87 -25.98
CA MET A 441 1.45 -7.25 -25.96
C MET A 441 0.83 -7.65 -27.30
N PHE A 442 1.19 -8.82 -27.82
CA PHE A 442 0.69 -9.37 -29.08
C PHE A 442 -0.40 -10.41 -28.85
N LYS A 443 -1.49 -10.30 -29.61
CA LYS A 443 -2.55 -11.32 -29.69
C LYS A 443 -3.01 -11.48 -31.14
N PHE A 444 -3.63 -12.59 -31.46
CA PHE A 444 -4.42 -12.66 -32.68
C PHE A 444 -5.68 -11.79 -32.54
N ARG A 445 -6.09 -11.17 -33.63
CA ARG A 445 -7.31 -10.35 -33.65
C ARG A 445 -8.54 -11.25 -33.56
N THR A 446 -9.37 -11.00 -32.55
CA THR A 446 -10.63 -11.71 -32.27
C THR A 446 -11.86 -10.81 -32.36
N MET A 447 -11.66 -9.51 -32.61
CA MET A 447 -12.73 -8.51 -32.67
C MET A 447 -12.73 -7.81 -34.03
N ILE A 448 -13.89 -7.27 -34.39
CA ILE A 448 -14.08 -6.44 -35.59
C ILE A 448 -13.22 -5.17 -35.54
N LYS A 449 -13.01 -4.56 -36.70
CA LYS A 449 -12.31 -3.27 -36.80
C LYS A 449 -13.05 -2.21 -35.95
N ASP A 450 -12.31 -1.36 -35.25
CA ASP A 450 -12.84 -0.27 -34.40
C ASP A 450 -13.72 -0.70 -33.21
N ALA A 451 -13.61 -1.95 -32.75
CA ALA A 451 -14.35 -2.48 -31.61
C ALA A 451 -14.22 -1.63 -30.31
N HIS A 452 -13.12 -0.84 -30.15
CA HIS A 452 -12.92 0.05 -29.02
C HIS A 452 -13.91 1.23 -28.96
N LYS A 453 -14.40 1.70 -30.12
CA LYS A 453 -15.40 2.77 -30.17
C LYS A 453 -16.76 2.29 -29.63
N LEU A 454 -17.08 1.03 -29.85
CA LEU A 454 -18.30 0.39 -29.34
C LEU A 454 -18.20 0.08 -27.83
N GLN A 455 -17.00 -0.16 -27.32
CA GLN A 455 -16.79 -0.43 -25.90
C GLN A 455 -17.30 0.71 -25.01
N LYS A 456 -16.98 1.95 -25.37
CA LYS A 456 -17.38 3.12 -24.59
C LYS A 456 -18.91 3.23 -24.49
N LYS A 457 -19.60 2.98 -25.60
CA LYS A 457 -21.09 2.99 -25.66
C LYS A 457 -21.72 1.89 -24.79
N TYR A 458 -21.10 0.69 -24.71
CA TYR A 458 -21.62 -0.40 -23.90
C TYR A 458 -21.23 -0.28 -22.41
N MET A 459 -20.11 0.37 -22.07
CA MET A 459 -19.74 0.66 -20.68
C MET A 459 -20.71 1.65 -20.02
N GLU A 460 -21.20 2.63 -20.77
CA GLU A 460 -22.17 3.62 -20.28
C GLU A 460 -23.55 3.01 -20.03
N SER A 461 -23.89 1.87 -20.65
CA SER A 461 -25.21 1.25 -20.59
C SER A 461 -25.36 0.13 -19.53
N LYS A 462 -24.27 -0.37 -18.95
CA LYS A 462 -24.29 -1.44 -17.93
C LYS A 462 -23.32 -1.13 -16.80
N ASN A 463 -23.85 -1.09 -15.57
CA ASN A 463 -23.04 -1.07 -14.35
C ASN A 463 -22.23 -2.38 -14.27
N VAL A 464 -20.94 -2.32 -14.58
CA VAL A 464 -20.03 -3.48 -14.50
C VAL A 464 -19.12 -3.29 -13.30
N ASP A 465 -19.04 -4.30 -12.44
CA ASP A 465 -18.18 -4.33 -11.28
C ASP A 465 -16.72 -4.59 -11.70
N GLY A 466 -15.79 -3.69 -11.30
CA GLY A 466 -14.37 -3.82 -11.54
C GLY A 466 -13.87 -3.39 -12.93
N PRO A 467 -12.54 -3.46 -13.17
CA PRO A 467 -11.90 -2.95 -14.40
C PRO A 467 -12.08 -3.84 -15.61
N VAL A 468 -12.68 -5.02 -15.47
CA VAL A 468 -12.81 -6.01 -16.54
C VAL A 468 -14.23 -6.06 -17.07
N PHE A 469 -14.41 -5.44 -18.25
CA PHE A 469 -15.65 -5.49 -18.97
C PHE A 469 -15.80 -6.82 -19.74
N LYS A 470 -16.75 -7.67 -19.32
CA LYS A 470 -17.14 -8.89 -20.03
C LYS A 470 -18.64 -8.86 -20.33
N LEU A 471 -18.99 -9.16 -21.56
CA LEU A 471 -20.35 -9.42 -21.98
C LEU A 471 -20.48 -10.92 -22.30
N ASP A 472 -21.56 -11.55 -21.87
CA ASP A 472 -21.83 -12.97 -22.19
C ASP A 472 -21.96 -13.19 -23.70
N GLU A 473 -22.56 -12.23 -24.43
CA GLU A 473 -22.59 -12.17 -25.89
C GLU A 473 -22.05 -10.80 -26.34
N ASP A 474 -20.74 -10.76 -26.66
CA ASP A 474 -20.10 -9.53 -27.11
C ASP A 474 -20.19 -9.42 -28.65
N PRO A 475 -21.03 -8.50 -29.19
CA PRO A 475 -21.25 -8.37 -30.64
C PRO A 475 -20.01 -7.91 -31.41
N ARG A 476 -18.96 -7.53 -30.71
CA ARG A 476 -17.67 -7.12 -31.30
C ARG A 476 -16.80 -8.32 -31.68
N ILE A 477 -17.12 -9.52 -31.20
CA ILE A 477 -16.31 -10.72 -31.43
C ILE A 477 -16.68 -11.32 -32.79
N THR A 478 -15.66 -11.61 -33.62
CA THR A 478 -15.88 -12.31 -34.88
C THR A 478 -16.16 -13.81 -34.64
N ARG A 479 -16.73 -14.52 -35.62
CA ARG A 479 -17.03 -15.97 -35.48
C ARG A 479 -15.77 -16.75 -35.15
N ILE A 480 -14.69 -16.51 -35.89
CA ILE A 480 -13.37 -17.14 -35.66
C ILE A 480 -12.78 -16.64 -34.35
N GLY A 481 -12.95 -15.34 -34.02
CA GLY A 481 -12.52 -14.74 -32.75
C GLY A 481 -13.13 -15.44 -31.54
N GLY A 482 -14.40 -15.81 -31.59
CA GLY A 482 -15.07 -16.58 -30.54
C GLY A 482 -14.42 -17.96 -30.31
N PHE A 483 -14.09 -18.68 -31.40
CA PHE A 483 -13.38 -19.95 -31.30
C PHE A 483 -11.97 -19.79 -30.73
N LEU A 484 -11.20 -18.81 -31.20
CA LEU A 484 -9.84 -18.56 -30.74
C LEU A 484 -9.80 -18.21 -29.23
N ARG A 485 -10.75 -17.42 -28.74
CA ARG A 485 -10.88 -17.11 -27.31
C ARG A 485 -11.25 -18.33 -26.47
N LYS A 486 -12.21 -19.12 -26.93
CA LYS A 486 -12.62 -20.36 -26.24
C LYS A 486 -11.48 -21.38 -26.14
N THR A 487 -10.55 -21.35 -27.07
CA THR A 487 -9.39 -22.25 -27.10
C THR A 487 -8.10 -21.59 -26.57
N SER A 488 -8.15 -20.30 -26.22
CA SER A 488 -6.99 -19.47 -25.83
C SER A 488 -5.88 -19.41 -26.90
N LEU A 489 -6.17 -19.78 -28.14
CA LEU A 489 -5.23 -19.73 -29.26
C LEU A 489 -4.91 -18.29 -29.68
N ASP A 490 -5.77 -17.34 -29.33
CA ASP A 490 -5.53 -15.91 -29.56
C ASP A 490 -4.31 -15.37 -28.79
N GLU A 491 -3.88 -16.05 -27.73
CA GLU A 491 -2.76 -15.64 -26.89
C GLU A 491 -1.39 -16.20 -27.34
N LEU A 492 -1.34 -17.12 -28.31
CA LEU A 492 -0.09 -17.71 -28.81
C LEU A 492 0.97 -16.67 -29.24
N PRO A 493 0.63 -15.52 -29.87
CA PRO A 493 1.63 -14.51 -30.23
C PRO A 493 2.36 -13.89 -29.04
N GLN A 494 1.86 -14.04 -27.80
CA GLN A 494 2.55 -13.57 -26.59
C GLN A 494 3.88 -14.33 -26.34
N LEU A 495 4.07 -15.52 -26.91
CA LEU A 495 5.37 -16.21 -26.89
C LEU A 495 6.49 -15.34 -27.47
N MET A 496 6.19 -14.46 -28.41
CA MET A 496 7.14 -13.48 -28.93
C MET A 496 7.53 -12.44 -27.88
N ASN A 497 6.58 -12.03 -27.00
CA ASN A 497 6.88 -11.14 -25.89
C ASN A 497 7.77 -11.83 -24.84
N VAL A 498 7.60 -13.13 -24.62
CA VAL A 498 8.50 -13.89 -23.73
C VAL A 498 9.92 -13.91 -24.30
N ILE A 499 10.08 -14.21 -25.59
CA ILE A 499 11.39 -14.23 -26.25
C ILE A 499 12.05 -12.85 -26.22
N ARG A 500 11.29 -11.77 -26.43
CA ARG A 500 11.79 -10.39 -26.31
C ARG A 500 12.19 -10.02 -24.89
N GLY A 501 11.66 -10.69 -23.88
CA GLY A 501 11.93 -10.43 -22.49
C GLY A 501 10.95 -9.48 -21.80
N ASP A 502 9.89 -9.06 -22.47
CA ASP A 502 8.81 -8.25 -21.91
C ASP A 502 7.97 -9.06 -20.92
N MET A 503 7.82 -10.37 -21.19
CA MET A 503 7.02 -11.31 -20.40
C MET A 503 7.84 -12.54 -19.99
N SER A 504 7.27 -13.34 -19.10
CA SER A 504 7.67 -14.71 -18.74
C SER A 504 6.57 -15.68 -19.18
N LEU A 505 6.85 -16.97 -19.25
CA LEU A 505 5.80 -17.97 -19.43
C LEU A 505 4.82 -17.96 -18.26
N VAL A 506 5.33 -17.88 -17.03
CA VAL A 506 4.53 -17.89 -15.80
C VAL A 506 4.74 -16.58 -15.03
N GLY A 507 3.63 -15.93 -14.70
CA GLY A 507 3.63 -14.67 -13.95
C GLY A 507 2.22 -14.09 -13.82
N PRO A 508 2.06 -12.97 -13.12
CA PRO A 508 0.79 -12.23 -13.07
C PRO A 508 0.31 -11.82 -14.46
N ARG A 509 -1.00 -11.81 -14.69
CA ARG A 509 -1.58 -11.34 -15.96
C ARG A 509 -1.20 -9.89 -16.23
N PRO A 510 -0.70 -9.49 -17.43
CA PRO A 510 -0.40 -8.10 -17.73
C PRO A 510 -1.67 -7.25 -17.79
N LEU A 511 -1.73 -6.16 -17.02
CA LEU A 511 -2.85 -5.23 -16.96
C LEU A 511 -2.68 -4.06 -17.94
N VAL A 512 -3.79 -3.46 -18.36
CA VAL A 512 -3.79 -2.17 -19.05
C VAL A 512 -3.59 -1.05 -18.03
N MET A 513 -3.07 0.12 -18.48
CA MET A 513 -2.83 1.28 -17.61
C MET A 513 -4.08 1.72 -16.84
N GLY A 514 -5.27 1.56 -17.42
CA GLY A 514 -6.53 1.85 -16.75
C GLY A 514 -6.83 0.94 -15.56
N GLU A 515 -6.46 -0.33 -15.65
CA GLU A 515 -6.63 -1.33 -14.59
C GLU A 515 -5.61 -1.17 -13.46
N MET A 516 -4.48 -0.49 -13.73
CA MET A 516 -3.45 -0.18 -12.74
C MET A 516 -3.84 0.92 -11.75
N LYS A 517 -5.03 1.51 -11.91
CA LYS A 517 -5.54 2.57 -11.01
C LYS A 517 -6.04 2.04 -9.67
N PHE A 518 -6.33 0.73 -9.59
CA PHE A 518 -6.85 0.09 -8.40
C PHE A 518 -5.72 -0.33 -7.47
N SER A 519 -5.95 -0.28 -6.17
CA SER A 519 -5.09 -0.68 -5.05
C SER A 519 -3.58 -0.57 -5.29
N GLN A 520 -2.93 0.44 -4.70
CA GLN A 520 -1.51 0.73 -4.90
C GLN A 520 -0.60 -0.38 -4.39
N SER A 521 -0.89 -0.94 -3.23
CA SER A 521 -0.11 -2.00 -2.60
C SER A 521 -0.10 -3.29 -3.45
N TRP A 522 -1.25 -3.72 -3.94
CA TRP A 522 -1.36 -4.86 -4.85
C TRP A 522 -0.64 -4.63 -6.18
N ARG A 523 -0.86 -3.47 -6.80
CA ARG A 523 -0.19 -3.09 -8.04
C ARG A 523 1.31 -3.22 -7.92
N ASP A 524 1.88 -2.67 -6.85
CA ASP A 524 3.32 -2.62 -6.65
C ASP A 524 3.92 -4.01 -6.39
N ILE A 525 3.21 -4.91 -5.71
CA ILE A 525 3.64 -6.30 -5.52
C ILE A 525 3.74 -7.03 -6.86
N ARG A 526 2.73 -6.95 -7.70
CA ARG A 526 2.73 -7.66 -8.98
C ARG A 526 3.75 -7.12 -10.00
N LEU A 527 4.08 -5.82 -9.91
CA LEU A 527 5.09 -5.19 -10.78
C LEU A 527 6.54 -5.61 -10.43
N LYS A 528 6.75 -6.30 -9.32
CA LYS A 528 8.08 -6.83 -8.94
C LYS A 528 8.56 -7.95 -9.87
N VAL A 529 7.67 -8.60 -10.58
CA VAL A 529 7.99 -9.71 -11.49
C VAL A 529 7.53 -9.41 -12.90
N LYS A 530 8.07 -10.16 -13.89
CA LYS A 530 7.56 -10.07 -15.26
C LYS A 530 6.15 -10.64 -15.33
N PRO A 531 5.24 -10.02 -16.10
CA PRO A 531 3.93 -10.60 -16.36
C PRO A 531 4.06 -11.91 -17.13
N GLY A 532 3.10 -12.82 -16.91
CA GLY A 532 3.08 -14.14 -17.52
C GLY A 532 2.11 -14.27 -18.69
N VAL A 533 2.39 -15.21 -19.58
CA VAL A 533 1.41 -15.75 -20.56
C VAL A 533 0.36 -16.55 -19.82
N THR A 534 0.78 -17.32 -18.82
CA THR A 534 -0.08 -17.98 -17.84
C THR A 534 0.32 -17.60 -16.41
N GLY A 535 -0.52 -17.91 -15.44
CA GLY A 535 -0.26 -17.60 -14.03
C GLY A 535 -1.16 -18.40 -13.10
N LEU A 536 -0.92 -18.28 -11.80
CA LEU A 536 -1.64 -19.03 -10.77
C LEU A 536 -3.15 -18.76 -10.84
N TRP A 537 -3.56 -17.51 -11.00
CA TRP A 537 -4.96 -17.16 -11.19
C TRP A 537 -5.59 -17.81 -12.42
N GLN A 538 -4.87 -17.86 -13.54
CA GLN A 538 -5.40 -18.41 -14.80
C GLN A 538 -5.67 -19.92 -14.72
N VAL A 539 -5.02 -20.63 -13.80
CA VAL A 539 -5.18 -22.10 -13.64
C VAL A 539 -6.04 -22.51 -12.44
N GLU A 540 -6.14 -21.67 -11.40
CA GLU A 540 -6.87 -21.98 -10.17
C GLU A 540 -8.10 -21.08 -9.96
N GLY A 541 -8.02 -19.80 -10.36
CA GLY A 541 -9.06 -18.80 -10.14
C GLY A 541 -9.86 -18.38 -11.37
N ARG A 542 -9.74 -19.06 -12.51
CA ARG A 542 -10.34 -18.63 -13.79
C ARG A 542 -11.88 -18.50 -13.77
N ASN A 543 -12.53 -19.22 -12.87
CA ASN A 543 -13.99 -19.24 -12.73
C ASN A 543 -14.52 -18.26 -11.69
N THR A 544 -13.65 -17.57 -10.94
CA THR A 544 -14.06 -16.58 -9.96
C THR A 544 -14.43 -15.29 -10.69
N PRO A 545 -15.65 -14.75 -10.48
CA PRO A 545 -16.11 -13.53 -11.16
C PRO A 545 -15.45 -12.27 -10.59
N TYR A 546 -14.78 -12.36 -9.43
CA TYR A 546 -14.31 -11.21 -8.68
C TYR A 546 -12.87 -10.85 -9.04
N PHE A 547 -12.65 -9.57 -9.34
CA PHE A 547 -11.33 -9.01 -9.63
C PHE A 547 -10.34 -9.21 -8.47
N HIS A 548 -10.84 -9.22 -7.26
CA HIS A 548 -10.05 -9.32 -6.03
C HIS A 548 -9.45 -10.71 -5.79
N ASP A 549 -10.04 -11.75 -6.32
CA ASP A 549 -9.43 -13.08 -6.31
C ASP A 549 -8.13 -13.11 -7.14
N TRP A 550 -8.06 -12.29 -8.17
CA TRP A 550 -6.83 -12.17 -8.97
C TRP A 550 -5.69 -11.61 -8.15
N ILE A 551 -5.98 -10.62 -7.29
CA ILE A 551 -5.00 -10.01 -6.38
C ILE A 551 -4.40 -11.08 -5.49
N ARG A 552 -5.23 -11.92 -4.88
CA ARG A 552 -4.81 -13.00 -3.99
C ARG A 552 -3.86 -13.97 -4.69
N TYR A 553 -4.22 -14.45 -5.88
CA TYR A 553 -3.38 -15.36 -6.65
C TYR A 553 -2.08 -14.71 -7.14
N ASP A 554 -2.13 -13.46 -7.55
CA ASP A 554 -0.94 -12.73 -7.99
C ASP A 554 0.05 -12.50 -6.84
N VAL A 555 -0.45 -12.12 -5.66
CA VAL A 555 0.37 -11.94 -4.44
C VAL A 555 0.96 -13.28 -3.99
N ALA A 556 0.16 -14.35 -3.95
CA ALA A 556 0.64 -15.69 -3.62
C ALA A 556 1.75 -16.14 -4.58
N TYR A 557 1.55 -15.96 -5.89
CA TYR A 557 2.58 -16.29 -6.88
C TYR A 557 3.88 -15.50 -6.65
N VAL A 558 3.79 -14.19 -6.41
CA VAL A 558 4.98 -13.36 -6.19
C VAL A 558 5.74 -13.77 -4.92
N LYS A 559 5.02 -14.16 -3.86
CA LYS A 559 5.62 -14.62 -2.59
C LYS A 559 6.29 -16.00 -2.72
N GLU A 560 5.64 -16.94 -3.40
CA GLU A 560 6.04 -18.36 -3.45
C GLU A 560 6.73 -18.77 -4.75
N GLN A 561 7.12 -17.83 -5.60
CA GLN A 561 7.73 -18.07 -6.90
C GLN A 561 8.89 -19.07 -6.84
N SER A 562 8.79 -20.16 -7.57
CA SER A 562 9.80 -21.22 -7.67
C SER A 562 9.76 -21.89 -9.05
N LEU A 563 10.88 -22.50 -9.50
CA LEU A 563 10.93 -23.23 -10.77
C LEU A 563 9.95 -24.41 -10.79
N THR A 564 9.82 -25.12 -9.67
CA THR A 564 8.88 -26.22 -9.53
C THR A 564 7.44 -25.75 -9.54
N GLY A 565 7.15 -24.59 -8.92
CA GLY A 565 5.86 -23.92 -9.00
C GLY A 565 5.50 -23.50 -10.42
N ASP A 566 6.44 -22.89 -11.14
CA ASP A 566 6.26 -22.49 -12.54
C ASP A 566 5.96 -23.69 -13.43
N LEU A 567 6.71 -24.80 -13.27
CA LEU A 567 6.48 -26.02 -14.03
C LEU A 567 5.08 -26.63 -13.75
N LYS A 568 4.66 -26.64 -12.48
CA LYS A 568 3.31 -27.08 -12.10
C LYS A 568 2.23 -26.22 -12.75
N ILE A 569 2.41 -24.89 -12.79
CA ILE A 569 1.47 -23.96 -13.42
C ILE A 569 1.41 -24.20 -14.93
N ILE A 570 2.54 -24.41 -15.61
CA ILE A 570 2.59 -24.75 -17.05
C ILE A 570 1.81 -26.03 -17.33
N LEU A 571 2.06 -27.11 -16.56
CA LEU A 571 1.34 -28.37 -16.72
C LEU A 571 -0.17 -28.24 -16.47
N LYS A 572 -0.56 -27.49 -15.43
CA LYS A 572 -1.97 -27.18 -15.18
C LYS A 572 -2.59 -26.36 -16.32
N THR A 573 -1.83 -25.42 -16.91
CA THR A 573 -2.30 -24.60 -18.04
C THR A 573 -2.66 -25.48 -19.23
N ILE A 574 -1.80 -26.45 -19.59
CA ILE A 574 -2.07 -27.40 -20.68
C ILE A 574 -3.39 -28.15 -20.40
N LYS A 575 -3.56 -28.65 -19.17
CA LYS A 575 -4.78 -29.35 -18.76
C LYS A 575 -6.04 -28.46 -18.84
N VAL A 576 -5.95 -27.20 -18.42
CA VAL A 576 -7.06 -26.24 -18.44
C VAL A 576 -7.45 -25.87 -19.86
N VAL A 577 -6.46 -25.65 -20.73
CA VAL A 577 -6.69 -25.33 -22.16
C VAL A 577 -7.34 -26.52 -22.88
N LEU A 578 -6.84 -27.76 -22.70
CA LEU A 578 -7.40 -28.97 -23.30
C LEU A 578 -8.82 -29.27 -22.83
N LYS A 579 -9.12 -29.05 -21.55
CA LYS A 579 -10.46 -29.25 -20.97
C LYS A 579 -11.42 -28.10 -21.20
N LYS A 580 -10.99 -27.00 -21.82
CA LYS A 580 -11.77 -25.75 -22.04
C LYS A 580 -12.42 -25.20 -20.77
N ILE A 581 -11.77 -25.41 -19.60
CA ILE A 581 -12.29 -24.97 -18.31
C ILE A 581 -12.25 -23.44 -18.25
N GLY A 582 -13.40 -22.79 -18.02
CA GLY A 582 -13.50 -21.33 -17.83
C GLY A 582 -13.22 -20.48 -19.08
N ALA A 583 -13.23 -21.07 -20.27
CA ALA A 583 -13.18 -20.33 -21.52
C ALA A 583 -14.60 -19.87 -21.91
N ARG A 584 -14.89 -18.57 -21.74
CA ARG A 584 -16.12 -17.91 -22.21
C ARG A 584 -15.79 -16.89 -23.28
#